data_fec5759837d95a787666d908da95fed8
#
_entry.id   fec5759837d95a787666d908da95fed8
#
_cell.length_a   1.000
_cell.length_b   1.000
_cell.length_c   1.000
_cell.angle_alpha   90.00
_cell.angle_beta   90.00
_cell.angle_gamma   90.00
#
_symmetry.space_group_name_H-M   'P 1'
#
loop_
_entity.id
_entity.type
_entity.pdbx_description
1 polymer ?
#
loop_
_entity_poly.entity_id
_entity_poly.type
_entity_poly.pdbx_seq_one_letter_code
_entity_poly.pdbx_strand_id
1 'polypeptide(L)'
;MTDADVDPIQPLDVSELSDGWAEECDVLVIGLGAAGLASSIAAAEAGASVIALDRSGGGGTSASAGGILYLGGGTSTQVEAGLSDTAEEMRAFLAEALGRDIDDPRLVAYCEGGVEHHDWLVAHGVPFEPAFWDEPGMEPPGTEGLIYSGGEDASPYRQHHRPVARGHVPATPNAAGWFLVERLREALERTAATVLTDQRAERLVVDGGRVVGATVRADGTVRAIRANSGVVLACGGWAYNEALLAKYAPKLLDIAWRLGTDGDDGWALRTTLGLGAEIEGMSTMEVAVPVTPPRSVVRGVIVNGEGERFINEDTYFGHVGQAILRDQDGVAWLLTDEPNYVVNRVGMRAENVCETWEELAGEIGLPPEKLAATMAAYNEAAARGQDPQFHKAAEWLVPLDTAPFGAIDLRVATILYAGFPLGGTRIDEHARVVRPDGSPIDGLFAAGRAASSLALAHYCSGISLGEGTFFGRRAVAEMFSTREVLNLK
;
A
#
# COMPACT_ATOMS: atom_id res chain seq x y z
N MET A 1 -18.07 -14.06 15.96
CA MET A 1 -17.43 -12.74 16.12
C MET A 1 -17.93 -12.17 17.43
N THR A 2 -17.05 -11.79 18.30
CA THR A 2 -17.41 -11.14 19.58
C THR A 2 -17.20 -9.64 19.42
N ASP A 3 -18.03 -8.81 20.07
CA ASP A 3 -17.84 -7.35 20.09
C ASP A 3 -16.43 -6.95 20.58
N ALA A 4 -15.81 -7.80 21.38
CA ALA A 4 -14.44 -7.63 21.88
C ALA A 4 -13.36 -7.48 20.78
N ASP A 5 -13.60 -7.99 19.55
CA ASP A 5 -12.64 -7.92 18.46
C ASP A 5 -12.57 -6.54 17.77
N VAL A 6 -13.54 -5.66 18.04
CA VAL A 6 -13.59 -4.28 17.55
C VAL A 6 -13.46 -3.23 18.66
N ASP A 7 -13.55 -3.64 19.91
CA ASP A 7 -13.51 -2.72 21.05
C ASP A 7 -12.14 -2.07 21.21
N PRO A 8 -12.10 -0.78 21.59
CA PRO A 8 -10.88 -0.08 21.92
C PRO A 8 -10.13 -0.75 23.07
N ILE A 9 -8.82 -0.90 22.94
CA ILE A 9 -7.93 -1.39 24.00
C ILE A 9 -7.52 -0.21 24.85
N GLN A 10 -8.00 -0.19 26.10
CA GLN A 10 -7.70 0.91 27.04
C GLN A 10 -6.22 0.91 27.43
N PRO A 11 -5.56 2.06 27.53
CA PRO A 11 -4.21 2.16 28.07
C PRO A 11 -4.18 1.72 29.54
N LEU A 12 -2.98 1.47 30.04
CA LEU A 12 -2.69 1.24 31.44
C LEU A 12 -2.12 2.53 32.04
N ASP A 13 -2.64 3.00 33.16
CA ASP A 13 -1.99 4.08 33.90
C ASP A 13 -0.70 3.60 34.55
N VAL A 14 0.35 4.42 34.57
CA VAL A 14 1.64 4.04 35.16
C VAL A 14 1.52 3.59 36.61
N SER A 15 0.56 4.12 37.35
CA SER A 15 0.30 3.74 38.75
C SER A 15 -0.28 2.32 38.91
N GLU A 16 -0.77 1.72 37.83
CA GLU A 16 -1.28 0.33 37.80
C GLU A 16 -0.18 -0.70 37.53
N LEU A 17 1.08 -0.30 37.28
CA LEU A 17 2.21 -1.20 37.07
C LEU A 17 2.63 -1.83 38.43
N SER A 18 2.29 -3.12 38.64
CA SER A 18 2.58 -3.84 39.89
C SER A 18 4.09 -4.01 40.12
N ASP A 19 4.84 -4.29 39.08
CA ASP A 19 6.27 -4.63 39.13
C ASP A 19 7.20 -3.51 38.63
N GLY A 20 6.64 -2.31 38.34
CA GLY A 20 7.37 -1.18 37.78
C GLY A 20 7.87 -1.44 36.36
N TRP A 21 8.95 -0.76 35.98
CA TRP A 21 9.58 -0.89 34.67
C TRP A 21 10.67 -1.96 34.70
N ALA A 22 10.59 -2.94 33.79
CA ALA A 22 11.61 -3.99 33.65
C ALA A 22 12.79 -3.51 32.78
N GLU A 23 12.52 -2.67 31.81
CA GLU A 23 13.52 -2.11 30.87
C GLU A 23 13.15 -0.67 30.55
N GLU A 24 14.17 0.10 30.14
CA GLU A 24 14.02 1.50 29.70
C GLU A 24 14.81 1.73 28.42
N CYS A 25 14.25 2.56 27.54
CA CYS A 25 14.90 3.07 26.31
C CYS A 25 14.44 4.51 26.02
N ASP A 26 15.09 5.18 25.08
CA ASP A 26 14.58 6.44 24.56
C ASP A 26 13.40 6.22 23.62
N VAL A 27 13.53 5.29 22.67
CA VAL A 27 12.50 4.97 21.67
C VAL A 27 12.12 3.51 21.74
N LEU A 28 10.84 3.23 21.93
CA LEU A 28 10.25 1.89 21.82
C LEU A 28 9.57 1.77 20.46
N VAL A 29 10.02 0.84 19.62
CA VAL A 29 9.41 0.54 18.32
C VAL A 29 8.65 -0.78 18.42
N ILE A 30 7.35 -0.76 18.09
CA ILE A 30 6.47 -1.95 18.15
C ILE A 30 6.16 -2.41 16.72
N GLY A 31 6.75 -3.55 16.32
CA GLY A 31 6.69 -4.13 14.99
C GLY A 31 7.97 -3.88 14.19
N LEU A 32 8.49 -4.95 13.56
CA LEU A 32 9.73 -4.96 12.76
C LEU A 32 9.45 -5.28 11.28
N GLY A 33 8.36 -4.72 10.74
CA GLY A 33 8.18 -4.53 9.29
C GLY A 33 9.05 -3.39 8.77
N ALA A 34 8.96 -3.04 7.48
CA ALA A 34 9.78 -1.99 6.86
C ALA A 34 9.73 -0.64 7.61
N ALA A 35 8.54 -0.22 8.06
CA ALA A 35 8.37 1.01 8.82
C ALA A 35 9.09 0.97 10.18
N GLY A 36 8.97 -0.15 10.92
CA GLY A 36 9.64 -0.30 12.22
C GLY A 36 11.15 -0.42 12.10
N LEU A 37 11.64 -1.11 11.08
CA LEU A 37 13.08 -1.17 10.77
C LEU A 37 13.62 0.23 10.47
N ALA A 38 12.94 1.00 9.62
CA ALA A 38 13.34 2.37 9.29
C ALA A 38 13.32 3.29 10.51
N SER A 39 12.30 3.18 11.39
CA SER A 39 12.23 3.92 12.65
C SER A 39 13.38 3.56 13.59
N SER A 40 13.66 2.26 13.73
CA SER A 40 14.70 1.77 14.65
C SER A 40 16.10 2.20 14.22
N ILE A 41 16.39 2.12 12.91
CA ILE A 41 17.66 2.59 12.35
C ILE A 41 17.82 4.09 12.59
N ALA A 42 16.82 4.89 12.21
CA ALA A 42 16.86 6.35 12.37
C ALA A 42 17.05 6.76 13.84
N ALA A 43 16.39 6.07 14.78
CA ALA A 43 16.52 6.35 16.20
C ALA A 43 17.93 6.02 16.71
N ALA A 44 18.50 4.92 16.30
CA ALA A 44 19.87 4.55 16.67
C ALA A 44 20.91 5.52 16.06
N GLU A 45 20.70 5.99 14.83
CA GLU A 45 21.53 7.01 14.18
C GLU A 45 21.44 8.36 14.88
N ALA A 46 20.29 8.70 15.46
CA ALA A 46 20.12 9.90 16.30
C ALA A 46 20.78 9.74 17.70
N GLY A 47 21.45 8.61 17.96
CA GLY A 47 22.12 8.33 19.24
C GLY A 47 21.19 7.94 20.38
N ALA A 48 19.94 7.58 20.08
CA ALA A 48 18.99 7.11 21.06
C ALA A 48 19.22 5.65 21.46
N SER A 49 18.92 5.31 22.70
CA SER A 49 18.73 3.92 23.10
C SER A 49 17.40 3.40 22.52
N VAL A 50 17.45 2.30 21.76
CA VAL A 50 16.31 1.74 21.05
C VAL A 50 16.01 0.34 21.53
N ILE A 51 14.75 0.08 21.84
CA ILE A 51 14.21 -1.28 21.94
C ILE A 51 13.19 -1.41 20.82
N ALA A 52 13.43 -2.38 19.93
CA ALA A 52 12.52 -2.71 18.83
C ALA A 52 12.00 -4.14 19.04
N LEU A 53 10.68 -4.30 19.11
CA LEU A 53 10.07 -5.60 19.38
C LEU A 53 9.12 -6.03 18.28
N ASP A 54 9.06 -7.35 18.08
CA ASP A 54 8.10 -7.98 17.20
C ASP A 54 7.49 -9.22 17.86
N ARG A 55 6.21 -9.48 17.58
CA ARG A 55 5.49 -10.65 18.11
C ARG A 55 5.98 -11.98 17.52
N SER A 56 6.76 -11.91 16.42
CA SER A 56 7.36 -13.03 15.71
C SER A 56 8.82 -12.73 15.36
N GLY A 57 9.36 -13.33 14.33
CA GLY A 57 10.71 -13.08 13.84
C GLY A 57 10.96 -11.76 13.11
N GLY A 58 9.93 -10.89 12.99
CA GLY A 58 9.99 -9.63 12.24
C GLY A 58 9.76 -9.81 10.73
N GLY A 59 9.80 -8.69 9.98
CA GLY A 59 9.52 -8.61 8.54
C GLY A 59 8.05 -8.45 8.21
N GLY A 60 7.19 -9.21 8.85
CA GLY A 60 5.73 -9.13 8.70
C GLY A 60 5.28 -9.11 7.24
N THR A 61 4.21 -8.39 6.95
CA THR A 61 3.68 -8.25 5.59
C THR A 61 4.65 -7.58 4.63
N SER A 62 5.56 -6.73 5.12
CA SER A 62 6.57 -6.07 4.27
C SER A 62 7.46 -7.08 3.56
N ALA A 63 7.82 -8.18 4.23
CA ALA A 63 8.65 -9.24 3.64
C ALA A 63 7.92 -10.06 2.58
N SER A 64 6.58 -10.14 2.62
CA SER A 64 5.76 -10.86 1.62
C SER A 64 5.19 -9.95 0.54
N ALA A 65 5.45 -8.63 0.61
CA ALA A 65 5.01 -7.66 -0.39
C ALA A 65 5.86 -7.71 -1.67
N GLY A 66 5.36 -7.11 -2.76
CA GLY A 66 6.12 -6.93 -4.00
C GLY A 66 7.41 -6.12 -3.85
N GLY A 67 7.50 -5.30 -2.83
CA GLY A 67 8.71 -4.53 -2.49
C GLY A 67 8.82 -3.17 -3.18
N ILE A 68 7.81 -2.78 -3.95
CA ILE A 68 7.77 -1.47 -4.60
C ILE A 68 7.68 -0.37 -3.54
N LEU A 69 8.49 0.69 -3.70
CA LEU A 69 8.39 1.94 -2.95
C LEU A 69 8.03 3.06 -3.93
N TYR A 70 6.92 3.79 -3.67
CA TYR A 70 6.52 4.91 -4.51
C TYR A 70 7.30 6.15 -4.11
N LEU A 71 8.35 6.46 -4.84
CA LEU A 71 9.27 7.57 -4.60
C LEU A 71 9.43 8.40 -5.87
N GLY A 72 9.81 9.66 -5.76
CA GLY A 72 9.98 10.51 -6.92
C GLY A 72 10.59 11.87 -6.55
N GLY A 73 10.38 12.85 -7.43
CA GLY A 73 10.93 14.17 -7.24
C GLY A 73 12.33 14.34 -7.80
N GLY A 74 12.80 13.41 -8.64
CA GLY A 74 14.15 13.44 -9.23
C GLY A 74 15.16 12.65 -8.41
N THR A 75 14.81 11.44 -7.96
CA THR A 75 15.76 10.53 -7.31
C THR A 75 16.97 10.24 -8.21
N SER A 76 18.11 9.87 -7.60
CA SER A 76 19.31 9.52 -8.39
C SER A 76 19.03 8.39 -9.37
N THR A 77 18.22 7.39 -9.00
CA THR A 77 17.78 6.31 -9.89
C THR A 77 16.98 6.83 -11.09
N GLN A 78 16.06 7.79 -10.90
CA GLN A 78 15.32 8.42 -12.01
C GLN A 78 16.27 9.20 -12.92
N VAL A 79 17.16 10.01 -12.36
CA VAL A 79 18.11 10.82 -13.12
C VAL A 79 19.06 9.95 -13.96
N GLU A 80 19.61 8.88 -13.39
CA GLU A 80 20.50 7.94 -14.07
C GLU A 80 19.77 7.15 -15.17
N ALA A 81 18.46 6.89 -15.00
CA ALA A 81 17.61 6.30 -16.04
C ALA A 81 17.20 7.31 -17.15
N GLY A 82 17.64 8.56 -17.06
CA GLY A 82 17.28 9.62 -18.01
C GLY A 82 15.88 10.19 -17.83
N LEU A 83 15.24 9.93 -16.68
CA LEU A 83 13.94 10.49 -16.34
C LEU A 83 14.12 11.81 -15.58
N SER A 84 13.20 12.74 -15.83
CA SER A 84 13.09 13.99 -15.07
C SER A 84 11.82 13.97 -14.24
N ASP A 85 11.86 14.37 -12.99
CA ASP A 85 10.72 14.49 -12.09
C ASP A 85 10.96 15.60 -11.07
N THR A 86 9.90 16.15 -10.49
CA THR A 86 9.98 17.09 -9.38
C THR A 86 9.01 16.71 -8.26
N ALA A 87 9.28 17.20 -7.05
CA ALA A 87 8.39 16.99 -5.91
C ALA A 87 6.98 17.55 -6.20
N GLU A 88 6.88 18.67 -6.91
CA GLU A 88 5.62 19.29 -7.31
C GLU A 88 4.85 18.44 -8.33
N GLU A 89 5.54 17.88 -9.34
CA GLU A 89 4.91 16.96 -10.30
C GLU A 89 4.43 15.68 -9.63
N MET A 90 5.24 15.10 -8.72
CA MET A 90 4.85 13.95 -7.92
C MET A 90 3.63 14.28 -7.05
N ARG A 91 3.63 15.42 -6.36
CA ARG A 91 2.53 15.85 -5.49
C ARG A 91 1.23 16.07 -6.28
N ALA A 92 1.31 16.74 -7.42
CA ALA A 92 0.14 16.98 -8.28
C ALA A 92 -0.49 15.66 -8.76
N PHE A 93 0.35 14.70 -9.20
CA PHE A 93 -0.11 13.38 -9.61
C PHE A 93 -0.74 12.61 -8.43
N LEU A 94 -0.05 12.53 -7.29
CA LEU A 94 -0.53 11.78 -6.14
C LEU A 94 -1.79 12.39 -5.53
N ALA A 95 -1.96 13.72 -5.54
CA ALA A 95 -3.18 14.36 -5.07
C ALA A 95 -4.40 13.86 -5.85
N GLU A 96 -4.30 13.80 -7.19
CA GLU A 96 -5.39 13.28 -8.03
C GLU A 96 -5.53 11.76 -7.88
N ALA A 97 -4.44 11.01 -7.98
CA ALA A 97 -4.46 9.55 -7.97
C ALA A 97 -4.94 8.97 -6.64
N LEU A 98 -4.54 9.56 -5.52
CA LEU A 98 -4.94 9.09 -4.18
C LEU A 98 -6.23 9.72 -3.66
N GLY A 99 -6.78 10.72 -4.37
CA GLY A 99 -7.96 11.46 -3.94
C GLY A 99 -7.73 12.30 -2.68
N ARG A 100 -6.53 12.89 -2.55
CA ARG A 100 -6.12 13.71 -1.40
C ARG A 100 -5.96 15.16 -1.80
N ASP A 101 -6.20 16.08 -0.85
CA ASP A 101 -5.93 17.49 -1.06
C ASP A 101 -4.43 17.68 -1.39
N ILE A 102 -4.16 18.47 -2.44
CA ILE A 102 -2.79 18.75 -2.88
C ILE A 102 -1.95 19.46 -1.80
N ASP A 103 -2.61 20.20 -0.90
CA ASP A 103 -1.98 20.91 0.22
C ASP A 103 -2.08 20.13 1.54
N ASP A 104 -2.48 18.85 1.51
CA ASP A 104 -2.41 17.98 2.69
C ASP A 104 -0.97 17.94 3.21
N PRO A 105 -0.71 18.32 4.49
CA PRO A 105 0.66 18.42 5.01
C PRO A 105 1.45 17.10 4.94
N ARG A 106 0.78 15.94 5.06
CA ARG A 106 1.43 14.63 4.93
C ARG A 106 1.88 14.37 3.49
N LEU A 107 1.03 14.69 2.51
CA LEU A 107 1.35 14.54 1.09
C LEU A 107 2.52 15.47 0.71
N VAL A 108 2.46 16.72 1.16
CA VAL A 108 3.54 17.70 0.95
C VAL A 108 4.85 17.19 1.53
N ALA A 109 4.86 16.79 2.81
CA ALA A 109 6.05 16.28 3.48
C ALA A 109 6.64 15.04 2.78
N TYR A 110 5.78 14.11 2.34
CA TYR A 110 6.19 12.91 1.64
C TYR A 110 6.83 13.19 0.28
N CYS A 111 6.23 14.07 -0.51
CA CYS A 111 6.76 14.42 -1.83
C CYS A 111 8.05 15.24 -1.76
N GLU A 112 8.12 16.21 -0.86
CA GLU A 112 9.32 17.03 -0.65
C GLU A 112 10.49 16.22 -0.07
N GLY A 113 10.20 15.24 0.77
CA GLY A 113 11.22 14.37 1.37
C GLY A 113 11.59 13.14 0.52
N GLY A 114 10.96 12.94 -0.65
CA GLY A 114 11.09 11.71 -1.44
C GLY A 114 12.51 11.39 -1.90
N VAL A 115 13.25 12.39 -2.37
CA VAL A 115 14.65 12.24 -2.82
C VAL A 115 15.57 11.90 -1.65
N GLU A 116 15.49 12.65 -0.56
CA GLU A 116 16.29 12.39 0.64
C GLU A 116 16.01 11.00 1.23
N HIS A 117 14.74 10.58 1.19
CA HIS A 117 14.35 9.26 1.66
C HIS A 117 14.89 8.13 0.76
N HIS A 118 14.85 8.32 -0.56
CA HIS A 118 15.47 7.40 -1.50
C HIS A 118 16.97 7.25 -1.22
N ASP A 119 17.70 8.36 -1.07
CA ASP A 119 19.14 8.36 -0.81
C ASP A 119 19.47 7.69 0.53
N TRP A 120 18.61 7.89 1.52
CA TRP A 120 18.73 7.18 2.80
C TRP A 120 18.59 5.66 2.63
N LEU A 121 17.60 5.18 1.86
CA LEU A 121 17.44 3.76 1.57
C LEU A 121 18.68 3.17 0.88
N VAL A 122 19.21 3.87 -0.12
CA VAL A 122 20.45 3.48 -0.83
C VAL A 122 21.64 3.40 0.14
N ALA A 123 21.81 4.41 1.00
CA ALA A 123 22.87 4.44 2.01
C ALA A 123 22.76 3.27 3.01
N HIS A 124 21.54 2.74 3.23
CA HIS A 124 21.30 1.59 4.10
C HIS A 124 21.30 0.24 3.36
N GLY A 125 21.79 0.24 2.12
CA GLY A 125 22.06 -0.99 1.36
C GLY A 125 20.87 -1.49 0.54
N VAL A 126 19.86 -0.68 0.28
CA VAL A 126 18.77 -0.99 -0.64
C VAL A 126 19.13 -0.50 -2.04
N PRO A 127 19.56 -1.37 -2.97
CA PRO A 127 19.98 -0.96 -4.30
C PRO A 127 18.78 -0.80 -5.23
N PHE A 128 18.82 0.20 -6.11
CA PHE A 128 17.87 0.40 -7.20
C PHE A 128 18.66 0.51 -8.51
N GLU A 129 18.35 -0.32 -9.51
CA GLU A 129 18.97 -0.18 -10.84
C GLU A 129 18.28 0.90 -11.65
N PRO A 130 19.02 1.77 -12.36
CA PRO A 130 18.44 2.86 -13.18
C PRO A 130 17.94 2.32 -14.51
N ALA A 131 17.06 1.33 -14.47
CA ALA A 131 16.44 0.69 -15.62
C ALA A 131 14.92 0.74 -15.46
N PHE A 132 14.24 1.15 -16.54
CA PHE A 132 12.79 1.24 -16.59
C PHE A 132 12.20 -0.05 -17.15
N TRP A 133 11.24 -0.64 -16.44
CA TRP A 133 10.42 -1.76 -16.86
C TRP A 133 9.07 -1.24 -17.38
N ASP A 134 8.81 -1.44 -18.66
CA ASP A 134 7.64 -0.90 -19.36
C ASP A 134 6.36 -1.73 -19.22
N GLU A 135 6.40 -2.85 -18.50
CA GLU A 135 5.21 -3.66 -18.22
C GLU A 135 4.58 -3.22 -16.88
N PRO A 136 3.44 -2.50 -16.90
CA PRO A 136 2.91 -1.90 -15.69
C PRO A 136 2.33 -2.92 -14.73
N GLY A 137 2.41 -2.57 -13.45
CA GLY A 137 1.55 -3.10 -12.43
C GLY A 137 2.04 -4.34 -11.69
N MET A 138 3.11 -5.00 -12.13
CA MET A 138 3.74 -6.09 -11.37
C MET A 138 5.25 -5.86 -11.29
N GLU A 139 5.86 -6.53 -10.32
CA GLU A 139 7.31 -6.46 -10.13
C GLU A 139 8.03 -7.02 -11.35
N PRO A 140 9.13 -6.38 -11.77
CA PRO A 140 9.95 -6.88 -12.87
C PRO A 140 10.46 -8.30 -12.61
N PRO A 141 10.57 -9.15 -13.63
CA PRO A 141 11.20 -10.45 -13.47
C PRO A 141 12.73 -10.36 -13.30
N GLY A 142 13.32 -9.24 -13.68
CA GLY A 142 14.74 -8.91 -13.55
C GLY A 142 15.03 -8.04 -12.34
N THR A 143 15.92 -7.08 -12.54
CA THR A 143 16.43 -6.17 -11.49
C THR A 143 16.11 -4.70 -11.80
N GLU A 144 15.27 -4.45 -12.81
CA GLU A 144 14.87 -3.12 -13.21
C GLU A 144 14.26 -2.36 -12.02
N GLY A 145 14.81 -1.19 -11.72
CA GLY A 145 14.47 -0.46 -10.52
C GLY A 145 13.35 0.56 -10.67
N LEU A 146 12.77 0.74 -11.87
CA LEU A 146 11.75 1.75 -12.11
C LEU A 146 10.57 1.18 -12.90
N ILE A 147 9.35 1.46 -12.43
CA ILE A 147 8.09 1.07 -13.07
C ILE A 147 7.03 2.17 -12.99
N TYR A 148 6.05 2.14 -13.88
CA TYR A 148 4.77 2.77 -13.63
C TYR A 148 3.97 1.90 -12.66
N SER A 149 3.52 2.46 -11.55
CA SER A 149 2.85 1.69 -10.50
C SER A 149 1.55 2.33 -9.98
N GLY A 150 1.13 3.45 -10.59
CA GLY A 150 -0.08 4.17 -10.25
C GLY A 150 -0.97 4.52 -11.45
N GLY A 151 -0.68 4.00 -12.66
CA GLY A 151 -1.40 4.34 -13.87
C GLY A 151 -0.97 5.67 -14.50
N GLU A 152 0.28 6.08 -14.27
CA GLU A 152 0.85 7.37 -14.69
C GLU A 152 0.71 7.61 -16.20
N ASP A 153 0.74 6.56 -17.00
CA ASP A 153 0.64 6.59 -18.47
C ASP A 153 -0.75 6.31 -19.02
N ALA A 154 -1.75 6.13 -18.14
CA ALA A 154 -3.14 5.88 -18.49
C ALA A 154 -4.08 7.06 -18.21
N SER A 155 -5.26 7.06 -18.83
CA SER A 155 -6.32 8.04 -18.52
C SER A 155 -6.88 7.79 -17.09
N PRO A 156 -7.24 8.86 -16.35
CA PRO A 156 -7.20 10.28 -16.74
C PRO A 156 -5.83 10.93 -16.58
N TYR A 157 -4.91 10.30 -15.85
CA TYR A 157 -3.68 10.93 -15.34
C TYR A 157 -2.76 11.44 -16.45
N ARG A 158 -2.53 10.65 -17.52
CA ARG A 158 -1.69 11.06 -18.65
C ARG A 158 -2.19 12.30 -19.39
N GLN A 159 -3.45 12.70 -19.18
CA GLN A 159 -4.02 13.90 -19.77
C GLN A 159 -3.68 15.16 -18.97
N HIS A 160 -3.44 14.99 -17.67
CA HIS A 160 -3.20 16.08 -16.73
C HIS A 160 -1.73 16.15 -16.28
N HIS A 161 -1.04 15.02 -16.29
CA HIS A 161 0.32 14.88 -15.80
C HIS A 161 1.22 14.24 -16.85
N ARG A 162 2.48 14.60 -16.85
CA ARG A 162 3.51 13.90 -17.60
C ARG A 162 3.77 12.52 -16.95
N PRO A 163 3.71 11.42 -17.71
CA PRO A 163 4.05 10.11 -17.17
C PRO A 163 5.51 10.05 -16.71
N VAL A 164 5.73 9.65 -15.46
CA VAL A 164 7.05 9.42 -14.88
C VAL A 164 7.02 8.17 -14.02
N ALA A 165 7.98 7.26 -14.21
CA ALA A 165 8.11 6.08 -13.38
C ALA A 165 8.56 6.49 -11.97
N ARG A 166 7.69 6.24 -10.97
CA ARG A 166 7.89 6.54 -9.55
C ARG A 166 7.88 5.30 -8.66
N GLY A 167 7.44 4.16 -9.17
CA GLY A 167 7.61 2.87 -8.49
C GLY A 167 9.08 2.47 -8.51
N HIS A 168 9.74 2.51 -7.34
CA HIS A 168 11.12 2.05 -7.15
C HIS A 168 11.12 0.62 -6.63
N VAL A 169 11.81 -0.27 -7.33
CA VAL A 169 11.89 -1.70 -6.99
C VAL A 169 13.33 -2.02 -6.59
N PRO A 170 13.56 -2.56 -5.37
CA PRO A 170 14.90 -3.00 -4.99
C PRO A 170 15.44 -4.04 -5.96
N ALA A 171 16.71 -3.90 -6.35
CA ALA A 171 17.36 -4.66 -7.42
C ALA A 171 17.54 -6.15 -7.07
N THR A 172 16.44 -6.89 -7.15
CA THR A 172 16.39 -8.36 -7.02
C THR A 172 15.30 -8.92 -7.93
N PRO A 173 15.49 -10.10 -8.52
CA PRO A 173 14.46 -10.70 -9.37
C PRO A 173 13.14 -10.95 -8.64
N ASN A 174 12.02 -10.69 -9.31
CA ASN A 174 10.66 -10.88 -8.82
C ASN A 174 10.30 -10.02 -7.61
N ALA A 175 9.39 -10.51 -6.73
CA ALA A 175 8.96 -9.77 -5.55
C ALA A 175 10.13 -9.44 -4.61
N ALA A 176 10.30 -8.15 -4.29
CA ALA A 176 11.48 -7.60 -3.61
C ALA A 176 11.25 -7.24 -2.13
N GLY A 177 10.05 -7.50 -1.57
CA GLY A 177 9.74 -7.12 -0.19
C GLY A 177 10.63 -7.80 0.85
N TRP A 178 10.90 -9.08 0.66
CA TRP A 178 11.84 -9.83 1.52
C TRP A 178 13.24 -9.23 1.48
N PHE A 179 13.69 -8.82 0.30
CA PHE A 179 15.02 -8.25 0.09
C PHE A 179 15.14 -6.86 0.73
N LEU A 180 14.12 -6.01 0.57
CA LEU A 180 14.05 -4.73 1.28
C LEU A 180 14.18 -4.92 2.80
N VAL A 181 13.39 -5.85 3.36
CA VAL A 181 13.41 -6.15 4.79
C VAL A 181 14.78 -6.67 5.23
N GLU A 182 15.41 -7.56 4.45
CA GLU A 182 16.73 -8.09 4.75
C GLU A 182 17.79 -6.98 4.78
N ARG A 183 17.81 -6.08 3.76
CA ARG A 183 18.76 -4.95 3.74
C ARG A 183 18.59 -4.03 4.93
N LEU A 184 17.34 -3.68 5.27
CA LEU A 184 17.06 -2.84 6.44
C LEU A 184 17.41 -3.57 7.76
N ARG A 185 17.19 -4.89 7.84
CA ARG A 185 17.60 -5.67 9.02
C ARG A 185 19.11 -5.66 9.21
N GLU A 186 19.86 -5.90 8.15
CA GLU A 186 21.33 -5.80 8.19
C GLU A 186 21.81 -4.39 8.57
N ALA A 187 21.10 -3.37 8.13
CA ALA A 187 21.40 -2.00 8.55
C ALA A 187 21.16 -1.81 10.06
N LEU A 188 20.05 -2.33 10.58
CA LEU A 188 19.73 -2.28 12.01
C LEU A 188 20.75 -3.05 12.86
N GLU A 189 21.18 -4.22 12.41
CA GLU A 189 22.18 -5.05 13.09
C GLU A 189 23.55 -4.36 13.24
N ARG A 190 23.85 -3.37 12.41
CA ARG A 190 25.07 -2.53 12.53
C ARG A 190 24.96 -1.44 13.59
N THR A 191 23.77 -1.26 14.19
CA THR A 191 23.51 -0.27 15.25
C THR A 191 23.58 -0.90 16.64
N ALA A 192 23.42 -0.07 17.68
CA ALA A 192 23.31 -0.51 19.06
C ALA A 192 21.87 -0.82 19.51
N ALA A 193 20.90 -0.88 18.60
CA ALA A 193 19.51 -1.13 18.93
C ALA A 193 19.33 -2.56 19.49
N THR A 194 18.51 -2.69 20.53
CA THR A 194 18.11 -3.99 21.07
C THR A 194 16.88 -4.50 20.32
N VAL A 195 16.99 -5.68 19.70
CA VAL A 195 15.89 -6.32 18.97
C VAL A 195 15.34 -7.47 19.81
N LEU A 196 14.03 -7.45 20.05
CA LEU A 196 13.31 -8.44 20.84
C LEU A 196 12.24 -9.11 19.96
N THR A 197 12.49 -10.36 19.57
CA THR A 197 11.53 -11.20 18.82
C THR A 197 10.68 -12.05 19.76
N ASP A 198 9.55 -12.60 19.26
CA ASP A 198 8.62 -13.41 20.00
C ASP A 198 8.05 -12.68 21.23
N GLN A 199 7.89 -11.36 21.11
CA GLN A 199 7.39 -10.48 22.17
C GLN A 199 6.23 -9.64 21.69
N ARG A 200 5.07 -9.84 22.33
CA ARG A 200 3.83 -9.18 21.94
C ARG A 200 3.52 -8.00 22.88
N ALA A 201 3.40 -6.79 22.29
CA ALA A 201 2.83 -5.65 23.02
C ALA A 201 1.35 -5.91 23.33
N GLU A 202 0.94 -5.59 24.56
CA GLU A 202 -0.44 -5.81 25.02
C GLU A 202 -1.21 -4.52 25.25
N ARG A 203 -0.63 -3.58 26.01
CA ARG A 203 -1.26 -2.29 26.32
C ARG A 203 -0.20 -1.19 26.32
N LEU A 204 -0.56 0.00 25.82
CA LEU A 204 0.26 1.18 26.05
C LEU A 204 0.14 1.65 27.49
N VAL A 205 1.23 2.19 28.03
CA VAL A 205 1.27 2.77 29.38
C VAL A 205 1.28 4.28 29.26
N VAL A 206 0.42 4.94 30.04
CA VAL A 206 0.27 6.39 30.08
C VAL A 206 0.62 6.96 31.45
N ASP A 207 1.21 8.17 31.44
CA ASP A 207 1.48 8.98 32.63
C ASP A 207 1.03 10.41 32.34
N GLY A 208 0.07 10.92 33.08
CA GLY A 208 -0.45 12.27 32.90
C GLY A 208 -1.01 12.54 31.48
N GLY A 209 -1.49 11.52 30.78
CA GLY A 209 -2.00 11.62 29.42
C GLY A 209 -0.94 11.48 28.30
N ARG A 210 0.34 11.36 28.65
CA ARG A 210 1.43 11.04 27.74
C ARG A 210 1.65 9.53 27.66
N VAL A 211 1.88 8.98 26.48
CA VAL A 211 2.34 7.60 26.31
C VAL A 211 3.82 7.53 26.69
N VAL A 212 4.14 6.65 27.65
CA VAL A 212 5.48 6.51 28.26
C VAL A 212 6.05 5.10 28.13
N GLY A 213 5.39 4.19 27.43
CA GLY A 213 5.85 2.84 27.20
C GLY A 213 4.73 1.86 26.87
N ALA A 214 5.00 0.59 27.04
CA ALA A 214 4.05 -0.48 26.79
C ALA A 214 4.30 -1.67 27.73
N THR A 215 3.23 -2.44 28.00
CA THR A 215 3.35 -3.79 28.55
C THR A 215 3.57 -4.78 27.42
N VAL A 216 4.46 -5.74 27.64
CA VAL A 216 4.92 -6.71 26.66
C VAL A 216 4.86 -8.10 27.26
N ARG A 217 4.28 -9.04 26.52
CA ARG A 217 4.25 -10.45 26.88
C ARG A 217 5.36 -11.23 26.16
N ALA A 218 6.15 -11.97 26.95
CA ALA A 218 7.15 -12.91 26.48
C ALA A 218 7.13 -14.16 27.39
N ASP A 219 7.16 -15.35 26.83
CA ASP A 219 7.20 -16.62 27.58
C ASP A 219 6.13 -16.74 28.69
N GLY A 220 4.93 -16.25 28.42
CA GLY A 220 3.82 -16.23 29.35
C GLY A 220 3.88 -15.13 30.45
N THR A 221 4.99 -14.39 30.54
CA THR A 221 5.20 -13.30 31.52
C THR A 221 4.92 -11.95 30.87
N VAL A 222 4.26 -11.06 31.60
CA VAL A 222 4.05 -9.66 31.19
C VAL A 222 5.01 -8.77 31.95
N ARG A 223 5.72 -7.89 31.23
CA ARG A 223 6.60 -6.88 31.82
C ARG A 223 6.37 -5.53 31.13
N ALA A 224 6.79 -4.44 31.76
CA ALA A 224 6.67 -3.11 31.19
C ALA A 224 8.01 -2.59 30.69
N ILE A 225 8.00 -1.96 29.50
CA ILE A 225 9.14 -1.29 28.89
C ILE A 225 8.84 0.20 28.84
N ARG A 226 9.73 1.03 29.41
CA ARG A 226 9.61 2.48 29.38
C ARG A 226 10.24 3.06 28.12
N ALA A 227 9.56 4.06 27.53
CA ALA A 227 10.04 4.85 26.40
C ALA A 227 10.12 6.33 26.79
N ASN A 228 11.33 6.86 26.99
CA ASN A 228 11.54 8.22 27.52
C ASN A 228 11.20 9.31 26.49
N SER A 229 11.44 9.06 25.18
CA SER A 229 11.14 9.98 24.10
C SER A 229 9.80 9.68 23.42
N GLY A 230 9.48 8.42 23.19
CA GLY A 230 8.20 8.04 22.59
C GLY A 230 8.12 6.60 22.14
N VAL A 231 6.91 6.21 21.75
CA VAL A 231 6.56 4.89 21.20
C VAL A 231 6.17 5.04 19.75
N VAL A 232 6.73 4.22 18.84
CA VAL A 232 6.36 4.12 17.44
C VAL A 232 5.58 2.85 17.20
N LEU A 233 4.33 2.97 16.76
CA LEU A 233 3.51 1.85 16.30
C LEU A 233 3.82 1.57 14.83
N ALA A 234 4.41 0.41 14.54
CA ALA A 234 4.77 -0.06 13.20
C ALA A 234 4.36 -1.54 12.99
N CYS A 235 3.36 -2.00 13.76
CA CYS A 235 2.97 -3.40 13.88
C CYS A 235 1.87 -3.85 12.90
N GLY A 236 1.71 -3.14 11.80
CA GLY A 236 0.79 -3.52 10.73
C GLY A 236 -0.66 -3.06 10.95
N GLY A 237 -1.53 -3.50 10.05
CA GLY A 237 -2.92 -3.06 9.95
C GLY A 237 -3.93 -4.01 10.59
N TRP A 238 -5.04 -4.22 9.87
CA TRP A 238 -6.18 -4.98 10.39
C TRP A 238 -6.82 -5.92 9.34
N ALA A 239 -6.05 -6.29 8.31
CA ALA A 239 -6.52 -7.14 7.21
C ALA A 239 -6.99 -8.54 7.66
N TYR A 240 -6.55 -9.01 8.82
CA TYR A 240 -6.93 -10.31 9.38
C TYR A 240 -7.87 -10.20 10.59
N ASN A 241 -8.41 -9.02 10.87
CA ASN A 241 -9.48 -8.84 11.84
C ASN A 241 -10.83 -8.79 11.11
N GLU A 242 -11.51 -9.93 11.04
CA GLU A 242 -12.80 -10.05 10.32
C GLU A 242 -13.89 -9.14 10.88
N ALA A 243 -13.88 -8.86 12.18
CA ALA A 243 -14.86 -7.98 12.80
C ALA A 243 -14.65 -6.52 12.38
N LEU A 244 -13.39 -6.06 12.29
CA LEU A 244 -13.06 -4.75 11.75
C LEU A 244 -13.36 -4.67 10.25
N LEU A 245 -13.06 -5.73 9.47
CA LEU A 245 -13.42 -5.79 8.05
C LEU A 245 -14.93 -5.71 7.85
N ALA A 246 -15.71 -6.51 8.59
CA ALA A 246 -17.18 -6.49 8.52
C ALA A 246 -17.75 -5.09 8.84
N LYS A 247 -17.12 -4.36 9.76
CA LYS A 247 -17.56 -3.04 10.18
C LYS A 247 -17.19 -1.94 9.18
N TYR A 248 -15.98 -1.96 8.63
CA TYR A 248 -15.43 -0.82 7.90
C TYR A 248 -15.17 -1.08 6.41
N ALA A 249 -14.84 -2.31 6.03
CA ALA A 249 -14.48 -2.69 4.66
C ALA A 249 -15.05 -4.07 4.27
N PRO A 250 -16.39 -4.28 4.36
CA PRO A 250 -17.01 -5.61 4.23
C PRO A 250 -16.72 -6.28 2.88
N LYS A 251 -16.54 -5.53 1.80
CA LYS A 251 -16.19 -6.08 0.48
C LYS A 251 -14.85 -6.84 0.47
N LEU A 252 -13.92 -6.54 1.38
CA LEU A 252 -12.67 -7.30 1.51
C LEU A 252 -12.86 -8.71 2.07
N LEU A 253 -14.01 -9.02 2.66
CA LEU A 253 -14.35 -10.38 3.06
C LEU A 253 -14.62 -11.30 1.88
N ASP A 254 -14.96 -10.76 0.71
CA ASP A 254 -15.21 -11.51 -0.52
C ASP A 254 -13.89 -11.91 -1.22
N ILE A 255 -12.75 -11.31 -0.82
CA ILE A 255 -11.44 -11.59 -1.40
C ILE A 255 -10.79 -12.78 -0.71
N ALA A 256 -10.36 -13.76 -1.52
CA ALA A 256 -9.72 -14.95 -1.01
C ALA A 256 -8.30 -14.71 -0.46
N TRP A 257 -7.55 -13.77 -1.04
CA TRP A 257 -6.18 -13.45 -0.61
C TRP A 257 -6.06 -12.03 -0.05
N ARG A 258 -6.11 -11.94 1.26
CA ARG A 258 -5.81 -10.68 1.95
C ARG A 258 -4.30 -10.53 2.09
N LEU A 259 -3.75 -9.44 1.53
CA LEU A 259 -2.31 -9.14 1.61
C LEU A 259 -1.95 -8.69 3.03
N GLY A 260 -1.52 -9.63 3.83
CA GLY A 260 -1.20 -9.42 5.22
C GLY A 260 -0.64 -10.68 5.87
N THR A 261 -0.43 -10.59 7.15
CA THR A 261 -0.11 -11.72 8.03
C THR A 261 -1.13 -11.76 9.16
N ASP A 262 -1.14 -12.84 9.95
CA ASP A 262 -1.93 -12.91 11.18
C ASP A 262 -1.58 -11.79 12.20
N GLY A 263 -0.46 -11.07 11.96
CA GLY A 263 -0.06 -9.87 12.65
C GLY A 263 -0.91 -8.64 12.39
N ASP A 264 -1.60 -8.60 11.25
CA ASP A 264 -2.53 -7.53 10.90
C ASP A 264 -3.89 -7.72 11.60
N ASP A 265 -3.87 -7.88 12.93
CA ASP A 265 -5.01 -8.18 13.80
C ASP A 265 -5.77 -6.92 14.30
N GLY A 266 -5.32 -5.73 13.91
CA GLY A 266 -5.92 -4.46 14.30
C GLY A 266 -5.53 -3.97 15.69
N TRP A 267 -4.51 -4.55 16.30
CA TRP A 267 -4.08 -4.15 17.65
C TRP A 267 -3.70 -2.66 17.71
N ALA A 268 -2.94 -2.14 16.75
CA ALA A 268 -2.58 -0.71 16.70
C ALA A 268 -3.82 0.19 16.65
N LEU A 269 -4.74 -0.09 15.73
CA LEU A 269 -5.97 0.68 15.56
C LEU A 269 -6.81 0.71 16.85
N ARG A 270 -7.02 -0.47 17.46
CA ARG A 270 -7.82 -0.60 18.69
C ARG A 270 -7.16 0.10 19.88
N THR A 271 -5.84 0.04 19.95
CA THR A 271 -5.06 0.67 21.03
C THR A 271 -5.10 2.20 20.90
N THR A 272 -4.96 2.74 19.71
CA THR A 272 -5.04 4.20 19.47
C THR A 272 -6.47 4.73 19.67
N LEU A 273 -7.49 3.96 19.29
CA LEU A 273 -8.89 4.28 19.63
C LEU A 273 -9.12 4.36 21.15
N GLY A 274 -8.46 3.50 21.95
CA GLY A 274 -8.51 3.55 23.41
C GLY A 274 -7.93 4.83 24.01
N LEU A 275 -7.07 5.53 23.26
CA LEU A 275 -6.49 6.83 23.60
C LEU A 275 -7.25 8.03 22.99
N GLY A 276 -8.36 7.78 22.27
CA GLY A 276 -9.17 8.79 21.62
C GLY A 276 -8.57 9.32 20.32
N ALA A 277 -7.77 8.53 19.63
CA ALA A 277 -7.24 8.89 18.32
C ALA A 277 -8.34 8.99 17.25
N GLU A 278 -8.12 9.85 16.26
CA GLU A 278 -8.89 9.88 15.03
C GLU A 278 -8.51 8.72 14.10
N ILE A 279 -9.48 8.23 13.34
CA ILE A 279 -9.28 7.24 12.29
C ILE A 279 -9.69 7.81 10.95
N GLU A 280 -8.98 7.42 9.88
CA GLU A 280 -9.18 7.96 8.54
C GLU A 280 -9.19 6.84 7.48
N GLY A 281 -9.94 7.03 6.40
CA GLY A 281 -9.89 6.16 5.22
C GLY A 281 -10.36 4.72 5.46
N MET A 282 -11.21 4.48 6.47
CA MET A 282 -11.55 3.12 6.93
C MET A 282 -12.23 2.24 5.87
N SER A 283 -12.91 2.84 4.89
CA SER A 283 -13.52 2.11 3.76
C SER A 283 -12.60 2.02 2.53
N THR A 284 -11.43 2.68 2.58
CA THR A 284 -10.48 2.65 1.47
C THR A 284 -9.71 1.32 1.48
N MET A 285 -9.49 0.77 0.31
CA MET A 285 -8.83 -0.51 0.15
C MET A 285 -8.00 -0.56 -1.14
N GLU A 286 -6.95 -1.32 -1.15
CA GLU A 286 -6.32 -1.81 -2.37
C GLU A 286 -6.95 -3.13 -2.77
N VAL A 287 -7.18 -3.31 -4.07
CA VAL A 287 -7.73 -4.54 -4.65
C VAL A 287 -7.05 -4.82 -5.98
N ALA A 288 -6.10 -5.71 -5.99
CA ALA A 288 -5.37 -6.08 -7.18
C ALA A 288 -6.01 -7.25 -7.91
N VAL A 289 -6.26 -7.09 -9.22
CA VAL A 289 -6.64 -8.16 -10.12
C VAL A 289 -5.45 -8.47 -11.05
N PRO A 290 -4.98 -9.73 -11.16
CA PRO A 290 -3.73 -10.04 -11.86
C PRO A 290 -3.93 -10.11 -13.39
N VAL A 291 -4.39 -9.04 -14.04
CA VAL A 291 -4.66 -8.99 -15.48
C VAL A 291 -3.37 -8.87 -16.30
N THR A 292 -2.47 -7.99 -15.88
CA THR A 292 -1.16 -7.77 -16.51
C THR A 292 -0.04 -8.46 -15.70
N PRO A 293 1.17 -8.67 -16.21
CA PRO A 293 1.61 -8.59 -17.59
C PRO A 293 1.21 -9.84 -18.44
N PRO A 294 1.38 -9.86 -19.77
CA PRO A 294 2.00 -8.80 -20.54
C PRO A 294 1.03 -7.64 -20.77
N ARG A 295 1.56 -6.44 -21.01
CA ARG A 295 0.76 -5.24 -21.24
C ARG A 295 -0.21 -5.37 -22.40
N SER A 296 0.13 -6.18 -23.41
CA SER A 296 -0.75 -6.43 -24.57
C SER A 296 -2.12 -7.02 -24.22
N VAL A 297 -2.31 -7.59 -23.01
CA VAL A 297 -3.62 -8.02 -22.50
C VAL A 297 -4.64 -6.90 -22.51
N VAL A 298 -4.19 -5.64 -22.27
CA VAL A 298 -5.07 -4.46 -22.24
C VAL A 298 -5.65 -4.08 -23.60
N ARG A 299 -5.27 -4.77 -24.70
CA ARG A 299 -5.97 -4.67 -25.98
C ARG A 299 -7.39 -5.22 -25.90
N GLY A 300 -7.64 -6.16 -24.99
CA GLY A 300 -8.98 -6.64 -24.70
C GLY A 300 -9.91 -5.55 -24.16
N VAL A 301 -11.17 -5.92 -23.94
CA VAL A 301 -12.24 -5.04 -23.42
C VAL A 301 -12.81 -5.64 -22.15
N ILE A 302 -12.87 -4.88 -21.07
CA ILE A 302 -13.45 -5.33 -19.81
C ILE A 302 -14.93 -4.90 -19.75
N VAL A 303 -15.81 -5.87 -19.54
CA VAL A 303 -17.26 -5.63 -19.39
C VAL A 303 -17.77 -6.16 -18.05
N ASN A 304 -18.82 -5.54 -17.53
CA ASN A 304 -19.53 -5.95 -16.32
C ASN A 304 -20.59 -7.03 -16.57
N GLY A 305 -21.35 -7.40 -15.54
CA GLY A 305 -22.44 -8.38 -15.62
C GLY A 305 -23.61 -8.00 -16.54
N GLU A 306 -23.68 -6.75 -16.97
CA GLU A 306 -24.66 -6.27 -17.95
C GLU A 306 -24.13 -6.22 -19.39
N GLY A 307 -22.86 -6.62 -19.61
CA GLY A 307 -22.20 -6.55 -20.92
C GLY A 307 -21.76 -5.14 -21.32
N GLU A 308 -21.57 -4.23 -20.36
CA GLU A 308 -21.13 -2.85 -20.58
C GLU A 308 -19.69 -2.62 -20.14
N ARG A 309 -18.91 -1.85 -20.91
CA ARG A 309 -17.61 -1.32 -20.44
C ARG A 309 -17.83 -0.35 -19.28
N PHE A 310 -16.91 -0.33 -18.34
CA PHE A 310 -16.98 0.54 -17.16
C PHE A 310 -15.63 1.19 -16.78
N ILE A 311 -14.55 0.84 -17.48
CA ILE A 311 -13.20 1.33 -17.18
C ILE A 311 -12.33 1.30 -18.46
N ASN A 312 -11.26 2.10 -18.50
CA ASN A 312 -10.18 1.93 -19.47
C ASN A 312 -9.26 0.79 -19.04
N GLU A 313 -9.04 -0.15 -19.91
CA GLU A 313 -8.34 -1.39 -19.62
C GLU A 313 -6.83 -1.20 -19.43
N ASP A 314 -6.27 -0.09 -19.91
CA ASP A 314 -4.86 0.28 -19.81
C ASP A 314 -4.48 1.01 -18.52
N THR A 315 -5.45 1.21 -17.60
CA THR A 315 -5.18 1.79 -16.29
C THR A 315 -4.45 0.81 -15.35
N TYR A 316 -4.03 1.31 -14.20
CA TYR A 316 -3.43 0.47 -13.16
C TYR A 316 -4.39 -0.64 -12.72
N PHE A 317 -3.87 -1.88 -12.63
CA PHE A 317 -4.70 -3.07 -12.34
C PHE A 317 -5.39 -3.03 -10.97
N GLY A 318 -4.87 -2.28 -10.00
CA GLY A 318 -5.54 -2.01 -8.73
C GLY A 318 -6.81 -1.19 -8.92
N HIS A 319 -6.83 -0.22 -9.84
CA HIS A 319 -8.05 0.53 -10.18
C HIS A 319 -9.09 -0.38 -10.84
N VAL A 320 -8.67 -1.30 -11.71
CA VAL A 320 -9.54 -2.30 -12.32
C VAL A 320 -10.15 -3.20 -11.23
N GLY A 321 -9.31 -3.72 -10.33
CA GLY A 321 -9.76 -4.58 -9.22
C GLY A 321 -10.74 -3.88 -8.28
N GLN A 322 -10.46 -2.62 -7.89
CA GLN A 322 -11.36 -1.82 -7.08
C GLN A 322 -12.71 -1.58 -7.77
N ALA A 323 -12.68 -1.21 -9.06
CA ALA A 323 -13.91 -0.97 -9.82
C ALA A 323 -14.77 -2.24 -9.92
N ILE A 324 -14.15 -3.40 -10.19
CA ILE A 324 -14.87 -4.68 -10.25
C ILE A 324 -15.49 -5.02 -8.89
N LEU A 325 -14.72 -4.97 -7.82
CA LEU A 325 -15.21 -5.37 -6.50
C LEU A 325 -16.27 -4.41 -5.95
N ARG A 326 -16.01 -3.11 -6.04
CA ARG A 326 -16.82 -2.08 -5.38
C ARG A 326 -18.03 -1.68 -6.21
N ASP A 327 -17.82 -1.47 -7.53
CA ASP A 327 -18.78 -0.77 -8.38
C ASP A 327 -19.51 -1.72 -9.35
N GLN A 328 -19.02 -2.96 -9.55
CA GLN A 328 -19.60 -3.97 -10.46
C GLN A 328 -19.97 -5.27 -9.70
N ASP A 329 -20.20 -5.20 -8.40
CA ASP A 329 -20.58 -6.33 -7.54
C ASP A 329 -19.71 -7.59 -7.71
N GLY A 330 -18.44 -7.39 -8.03
CA GLY A 330 -17.46 -8.45 -8.22
C GLY A 330 -17.60 -9.24 -9.52
N VAL A 331 -18.34 -8.71 -10.50
CA VAL A 331 -18.59 -9.40 -11.79
C VAL A 331 -17.96 -8.61 -12.94
N ALA A 332 -17.00 -9.23 -13.63
CA ALA A 332 -16.42 -8.72 -14.86
C ALA A 332 -15.87 -9.83 -15.76
N TRP A 333 -15.71 -9.51 -17.03
CA TRP A 333 -15.11 -10.36 -18.04
C TRP A 333 -14.15 -9.54 -18.90
N LEU A 334 -12.97 -10.08 -19.20
CA LEU A 334 -12.06 -9.53 -20.21
C LEU A 334 -12.31 -10.25 -21.53
N LEU A 335 -12.74 -9.50 -22.52
CA LEU A 335 -13.08 -9.98 -23.86
C LEU A 335 -11.89 -9.76 -24.81
N THR A 336 -11.66 -10.72 -25.69
CA THR A 336 -10.59 -10.67 -26.69
C THR A 336 -11.02 -11.39 -27.97
N ASP A 337 -10.30 -11.18 -29.06
CA ASP A 337 -10.41 -11.93 -30.29
C ASP A 337 -9.13 -12.74 -30.55
N GLU A 338 -9.13 -13.59 -31.55
CA GLU A 338 -8.03 -14.51 -31.84
C GLU A 338 -6.68 -13.79 -32.03
N PRO A 339 -6.54 -12.71 -32.83
CA PRO A 339 -5.24 -12.03 -33.03
C PRO A 339 -4.68 -11.33 -31.79
N ASN A 340 -5.55 -10.93 -30.84
CA ASN A 340 -5.17 -10.17 -29.64
C ASN A 340 -5.16 -11.03 -28.38
N TYR A 341 -5.51 -12.31 -28.47
CA TYR A 341 -5.48 -13.22 -27.34
C TYR A 341 -4.05 -13.48 -26.87
N VAL A 342 -3.82 -13.24 -25.59
CA VAL A 342 -2.56 -13.58 -24.92
C VAL A 342 -2.85 -14.23 -23.57
N VAL A 343 -2.02 -15.19 -23.19
CA VAL A 343 -2.04 -15.76 -21.84
C VAL A 343 -1.20 -14.86 -20.96
N ASN A 344 -1.78 -14.34 -19.90
CA ASN A 344 -1.04 -13.49 -18.97
C ASN A 344 -0.04 -14.29 -18.09
N ARG A 345 0.82 -13.58 -17.35
CA ARG A 345 1.89 -14.19 -16.54
C ARG A 345 1.36 -15.19 -15.48
N VAL A 346 0.15 -14.99 -14.97
CA VAL A 346 -0.47 -15.92 -13.99
C VAL A 346 -1.30 -17.04 -14.65
N GLY A 347 -1.32 -17.11 -15.99
CA GLY A 347 -1.92 -18.21 -16.73
C GLY A 347 -3.43 -18.11 -16.91
N MET A 348 -4.04 -16.94 -16.77
CA MET A 348 -5.47 -16.74 -17.07
C MET A 348 -5.73 -16.97 -18.55
N ARG A 349 -6.81 -17.67 -18.86
CA ARG A 349 -7.17 -18.11 -20.22
C ARG A 349 -8.62 -17.82 -20.52
N ALA A 350 -8.91 -17.64 -21.81
CA ALA A 350 -10.29 -17.66 -22.30
C ALA A 350 -10.80 -19.10 -22.26
N GLU A 351 -11.72 -19.39 -21.35
CA GLU A 351 -12.35 -20.70 -21.22
C GLU A 351 -13.58 -20.81 -22.11
N ASN A 352 -14.26 -19.70 -22.41
CA ASN A 352 -15.39 -19.61 -23.32
C ASN A 352 -14.94 -18.99 -24.64
N VAL A 353 -15.14 -19.67 -25.75
CA VAL A 353 -14.70 -19.26 -27.10
C VAL A 353 -15.80 -19.52 -28.08
N CYS A 354 -16.26 -18.53 -28.86
CA CYS A 354 -17.38 -18.59 -29.78
C CYS A 354 -17.10 -17.83 -31.08
N GLU A 355 -17.92 -18.04 -32.08
CA GLU A 355 -17.79 -17.40 -33.40
C GLU A 355 -18.44 -16.00 -33.45
N THR A 356 -19.35 -15.70 -32.52
CA THR A 356 -20.03 -14.40 -32.42
C THR A 356 -20.06 -13.89 -31.00
N TRP A 357 -20.21 -12.56 -30.82
CA TRP A 357 -20.37 -11.95 -29.52
C TRP A 357 -21.67 -12.34 -28.82
N GLU A 358 -22.73 -12.59 -29.59
CA GLU A 358 -24.02 -13.06 -29.08
C GLU A 358 -23.94 -14.46 -28.49
N GLU A 359 -23.25 -15.38 -29.18
CA GLU A 359 -23.00 -16.73 -28.69
C GLU A 359 -22.15 -16.69 -27.42
N LEU A 360 -21.06 -15.92 -27.44
CA LEU A 360 -20.19 -15.80 -26.29
C LEU A 360 -20.93 -15.22 -25.07
N ALA A 361 -21.76 -14.19 -25.28
CA ALA A 361 -22.60 -13.61 -24.22
C ALA A 361 -23.53 -14.67 -23.60
N GLY A 362 -24.17 -15.52 -24.46
CA GLY A 362 -25.02 -16.63 -23.99
C GLY A 362 -24.26 -17.63 -23.12
N GLU A 363 -23.03 -17.99 -23.52
CA GLU A 363 -22.19 -18.94 -22.76
C GLU A 363 -21.75 -18.40 -21.40
N ILE A 364 -21.46 -17.09 -21.29
CA ILE A 364 -21.02 -16.47 -20.04
C ILE A 364 -22.15 -15.82 -19.23
N GLY A 365 -23.40 -15.96 -19.69
CA GLY A 365 -24.59 -15.50 -18.98
C GLY A 365 -24.83 -13.98 -19.04
N LEU A 366 -24.30 -13.30 -20.07
CA LEU A 366 -24.55 -11.88 -20.31
C LEU A 366 -25.70 -11.67 -21.30
N PRO A 367 -26.35 -10.47 -21.32
CA PRO A 367 -27.36 -10.12 -22.31
C PRO A 367 -26.77 -10.05 -23.73
N PRO A 368 -27.13 -10.94 -24.68
CA PRO A 368 -26.48 -11.05 -26.00
C PRO A 368 -26.54 -9.78 -26.84
N GLU A 369 -27.70 -9.17 -26.96
CA GLU A 369 -27.89 -7.95 -27.74
C GLU A 369 -27.09 -6.77 -27.19
N LYS A 370 -26.97 -6.69 -25.86
CA LYS A 370 -26.25 -5.62 -25.17
C LYS A 370 -24.74 -5.75 -25.34
N LEU A 371 -24.20 -6.97 -25.17
CA LEU A 371 -22.78 -7.22 -25.38
C LEU A 371 -22.41 -6.95 -26.85
N ALA A 372 -23.17 -7.44 -27.82
CA ALA A 372 -22.94 -7.19 -29.23
C ALA A 372 -22.96 -5.67 -29.56
N ALA A 373 -23.89 -4.92 -28.99
CA ALA A 373 -23.94 -3.46 -29.16
C ALA A 373 -22.72 -2.75 -28.54
N THR A 374 -22.27 -3.18 -27.36
CA THR A 374 -21.06 -2.68 -26.70
C THR A 374 -19.83 -2.91 -27.57
N MET A 375 -19.64 -4.11 -28.09
CA MET A 375 -18.51 -4.47 -28.92
C MET A 375 -18.55 -3.77 -30.29
N ALA A 376 -19.73 -3.60 -30.90
CA ALA A 376 -19.88 -2.85 -32.13
C ALA A 376 -19.48 -1.38 -31.94
N ALA A 377 -19.95 -0.72 -30.87
CA ALA A 377 -19.59 0.65 -30.57
C ALA A 377 -18.09 0.83 -30.27
N TYR A 378 -17.49 -0.12 -29.52
CA TYR A 378 -16.07 -0.16 -29.26
C TYR A 378 -15.26 -0.30 -30.58
N ASN A 379 -15.59 -1.26 -31.41
CA ASN A 379 -14.88 -1.53 -32.66
C ASN A 379 -14.97 -0.36 -33.63
N GLU A 380 -16.14 0.30 -33.73
CA GLU A 380 -16.31 1.51 -34.55
C GLU A 380 -15.40 2.65 -34.04
N ALA A 381 -15.29 2.84 -32.73
CA ALA A 381 -14.44 3.85 -32.13
C ALA A 381 -12.93 3.50 -32.30
N ALA A 382 -12.57 2.23 -32.06
CA ALA A 382 -11.22 1.72 -32.20
C ALA A 382 -10.70 1.83 -33.64
N ALA A 383 -11.54 1.54 -34.63
CA ALA A 383 -11.20 1.73 -36.05
C ALA A 383 -10.86 3.19 -36.43
N ARG A 384 -11.35 4.16 -35.64
CA ARG A 384 -11.00 5.57 -35.78
C ARG A 384 -9.80 6.00 -34.93
N GLY A 385 -9.23 5.08 -34.15
CA GLY A 385 -8.12 5.35 -33.20
C GLY A 385 -8.56 6.24 -32.01
N GLN A 386 -9.82 6.18 -31.61
CA GLN A 386 -10.38 6.99 -30.52
C GLN A 386 -11.23 6.15 -29.60
N ASP A 387 -11.11 6.39 -28.30
CA ASP A 387 -12.03 5.87 -27.28
C ASP A 387 -12.68 7.06 -26.55
N PRO A 388 -13.87 7.52 -27.00
CA PRO A 388 -14.53 8.69 -26.42
C PRO A 388 -15.14 8.41 -25.04
N GLN A 389 -15.25 7.16 -24.64
CA GLN A 389 -15.93 6.76 -23.42
C GLN A 389 -14.96 6.69 -22.22
N PHE A 390 -13.80 6.03 -22.39
CA PHE A 390 -12.85 5.79 -21.32
C PHE A 390 -11.42 6.27 -21.63
N HIS A 391 -11.20 6.78 -22.85
CA HIS A 391 -9.92 7.37 -23.27
C HIS A 391 -8.72 6.39 -23.22
N LYS A 392 -8.97 5.10 -23.48
CA LYS A 392 -7.93 4.11 -23.67
C LYS A 392 -6.88 4.60 -24.66
N ALA A 393 -5.61 4.37 -24.37
CA ALA A 393 -4.52 4.87 -25.20
C ALA A 393 -4.57 4.30 -26.61
N ALA A 394 -4.29 5.14 -27.63
CA ALA A 394 -4.38 4.76 -29.04
C ALA A 394 -3.49 3.57 -29.41
N GLU A 395 -2.37 3.39 -28.75
CA GLU A 395 -1.46 2.25 -28.93
C GLU A 395 -2.05 0.91 -28.48
N TRP A 396 -3.03 0.92 -27.56
CA TRP A 396 -3.75 -0.25 -27.07
C TRP A 396 -5.14 -0.40 -27.67
N LEU A 397 -5.58 0.58 -28.43
CA LEU A 397 -6.91 0.64 -28.99
C LEU A 397 -6.93 -0.06 -30.35
N VAL A 398 -7.38 -1.31 -30.36
CA VAL A 398 -7.50 -2.15 -31.57
C VAL A 398 -8.93 -2.66 -31.70
N PRO A 399 -9.50 -2.73 -32.92
CA PRO A 399 -10.76 -3.43 -33.12
C PRO A 399 -10.62 -4.92 -32.72
N LEU A 400 -11.63 -5.48 -32.08
CA LEU A 400 -11.76 -6.88 -31.77
C LEU A 400 -12.85 -7.44 -32.69
N ASP A 401 -12.51 -7.77 -33.96
CA ASP A 401 -13.45 -8.08 -35.02
C ASP A 401 -13.14 -9.41 -35.76
N THR A 402 -12.14 -10.15 -35.29
CA THR A 402 -11.68 -11.38 -35.90
C THR A 402 -11.99 -12.57 -35.01
N ALA A 403 -12.99 -13.36 -35.40
CA ALA A 403 -13.36 -14.59 -34.69
C ALA A 403 -12.21 -15.64 -34.74
N PRO A 404 -12.18 -16.60 -33.77
CA PRO A 404 -13.10 -16.71 -32.64
C PRO A 404 -12.86 -15.65 -31.54
N PHE A 405 -13.94 -15.33 -30.82
CA PHE A 405 -13.94 -14.40 -29.67
C PHE A 405 -13.87 -15.19 -28.37
N GLY A 406 -13.13 -14.67 -27.40
CA GLY A 406 -12.90 -15.30 -26.11
C GLY A 406 -13.23 -14.40 -24.92
N ALA A 407 -13.66 -15.02 -23.82
CA ALA A 407 -13.87 -14.36 -22.54
C ALA A 407 -12.96 -14.96 -21.45
N ILE A 408 -12.21 -14.09 -20.78
CA ILE A 408 -11.43 -14.43 -19.58
C ILE A 408 -12.26 -14.01 -18.37
N ASP A 409 -12.49 -14.96 -17.46
CA ASP A 409 -13.27 -14.71 -16.23
C ASP A 409 -12.48 -13.82 -15.27
N LEU A 410 -13.04 -12.68 -14.89
CA LEU A 410 -12.50 -11.76 -13.89
C LEU A 410 -13.37 -11.67 -12.64
N ARG A 411 -14.34 -12.55 -12.45
CA ARG A 411 -15.21 -12.51 -11.27
C ARG A 411 -14.44 -12.80 -10.01
N VAL A 412 -14.69 -12.01 -8.96
CA VAL A 412 -14.07 -12.14 -7.64
C VAL A 412 -14.27 -13.55 -7.05
N ALA A 413 -15.41 -14.17 -7.32
CA ALA A 413 -15.70 -15.52 -6.85
C ALA A 413 -14.90 -16.65 -7.55
N THR A 414 -14.25 -16.35 -8.68
CA THR A 414 -13.61 -17.34 -9.55
C THR A 414 -12.09 -17.23 -9.55
N ILE A 415 -11.56 -16.01 -9.57
CA ILE A 415 -10.11 -15.79 -9.64
C ILE A 415 -9.55 -15.20 -8.33
N LEU A 416 -8.23 -15.34 -8.17
CA LEU A 416 -7.56 -14.88 -6.97
C LEU A 416 -7.32 -13.37 -7.02
N TYR A 417 -8.17 -12.60 -6.37
CA TYR A 417 -7.91 -11.20 -6.05
C TYR A 417 -7.04 -11.08 -4.81
N ALA A 418 -6.16 -10.09 -4.82
CA ALA A 418 -5.38 -9.71 -3.66
C ALA A 418 -5.83 -8.34 -3.15
N GLY A 419 -5.98 -8.16 -1.82
CA GLY A 419 -6.40 -6.88 -1.31
C GLY A 419 -6.12 -6.68 0.17
N PHE A 420 -6.15 -5.41 0.60
CA PHE A 420 -5.97 -5.02 2.00
C PHE A 420 -6.59 -3.65 2.30
N PRO A 421 -6.99 -3.39 3.56
CA PRO A 421 -7.49 -2.09 3.95
C PRO A 421 -6.38 -1.05 4.05
N LEU A 422 -6.66 0.18 3.65
CA LEU A 422 -5.75 1.33 3.68
C LEU A 422 -6.05 2.29 4.82
N GLY A 423 -7.23 2.20 5.43
CA GLY A 423 -7.59 2.99 6.60
C GLY A 423 -6.85 2.58 7.86
N GLY A 424 -6.75 3.52 8.77
CA GLY A 424 -6.06 3.30 10.04
C GLY A 424 -6.11 4.52 10.96
N THR A 425 -5.20 4.54 11.91
CA THR A 425 -5.02 5.66 12.83
C THR A 425 -4.50 6.89 12.08
N ARG A 426 -5.17 8.04 12.23
CA ARG A 426 -4.71 9.28 11.60
C ARG A 426 -3.44 9.79 12.28
N ILE A 427 -2.48 10.18 11.45
CA ILE A 427 -1.24 10.86 11.86
C ILE A 427 -1.14 12.23 11.17
N ASP A 428 -0.32 13.10 11.73
CA ASP A 428 0.08 14.36 11.09
C ASP A 428 1.36 14.18 10.23
N GLU A 429 1.86 15.28 9.67
CA GLU A 429 3.07 15.32 8.83
C GLU A 429 4.37 14.98 9.60
N HIS A 430 4.29 14.87 10.90
CA HIS A 430 5.38 14.47 11.81
C HIS A 430 5.22 13.03 12.31
N ALA A 431 4.26 12.27 11.77
CA ALA A 431 3.89 10.93 12.18
C ALA A 431 3.33 10.82 13.62
N ARG A 432 2.92 11.94 14.25
CA ARG A 432 2.26 11.92 15.55
C ARG A 432 0.82 11.43 15.39
N VAL A 433 0.40 10.55 16.26
CA VAL A 433 -1.02 10.14 16.33
C VAL A 433 -1.86 11.31 16.82
N VAL A 434 -2.94 11.65 16.12
CA VAL A 434 -3.78 12.81 16.41
C VAL A 434 -5.18 12.44 16.87
N ARG A 435 -5.79 13.33 17.65
CA ARG A 435 -7.21 13.29 18.05
C ARG A 435 -8.09 13.99 17.00
N PRO A 436 -9.43 13.85 17.07
CA PRO A 436 -10.35 14.50 16.14
C PRO A 436 -10.26 16.05 16.10
N ASP A 437 -9.72 16.68 17.13
CA ASP A 437 -9.47 18.12 17.16
C ASP A 437 -8.11 18.53 16.56
N GLY A 438 -7.36 17.55 16.03
CA GLY A 438 -6.02 17.73 15.46
C GLY A 438 -4.90 17.78 16.50
N SER A 439 -5.20 17.72 17.81
CA SER A 439 -4.16 17.71 18.83
C SER A 439 -3.42 16.37 18.85
N PRO A 440 -2.08 16.34 18.99
CA PRO A 440 -1.33 15.10 19.07
C PRO A 440 -1.57 14.37 20.39
N ILE A 441 -1.41 13.04 20.36
CA ILE A 441 -1.29 12.23 21.56
C ILE A 441 0.19 12.19 21.93
N ASP A 442 0.53 12.85 23.01
CA ASP A 442 1.93 13.01 23.45
C ASP A 442 2.63 11.66 23.62
N GLY A 443 3.84 11.54 23.06
CA GLY A 443 4.68 10.36 23.14
C GLY A 443 4.26 9.21 22.25
N LEU A 444 3.26 9.39 21.35
CA LEU A 444 2.76 8.34 20.48
C LEU A 444 2.86 8.71 19.00
N PHE A 445 3.51 7.82 18.24
CA PHE A 445 3.72 7.91 16.81
C PHE A 445 3.25 6.64 16.12
N ALA A 446 2.90 6.73 14.83
CA ALA A 446 2.57 5.56 14.03
C ALA A 446 3.10 5.69 12.60
N ALA A 447 3.46 4.55 12.01
CA ALA A 447 3.93 4.49 10.63
C ALA A 447 3.54 3.17 9.95
N GLY A 448 3.61 3.13 8.62
CA GLY A 448 3.13 2.01 7.83
C GLY A 448 1.65 1.76 8.06
N ARG A 449 1.18 0.53 7.93
CA ARG A 449 -0.26 0.21 8.04
C ARG A 449 -0.84 0.29 9.45
N ALA A 450 -0.03 0.61 10.47
CA ALA A 450 -0.53 1.02 11.79
C ALA A 450 -1.16 2.43 11.74
N ALA A 451 -0.74 3.26 10.77
CA ALA A 451 -1.35 4.53 10.43
C ALA A 451 -2.29 4.40 9.22
N SER A 452 -3.12 5.43 9.00
CA SER A 452 -3.89 5.57 7.76
C SER A 452 -2.97 5.93 6.60
N SER A 453 -3.20 5.33 5.43
CA SER A 453 -2.47 5.65 4.21
C SER A 453 -2.74 7.08 3.73
N LEU A 454 -1.86 7.59 2.87
CA LEU A 454 -2.11 8.78 2.05
C LEU A 454 -3.27 8.55 1.06
N ALA A 455 -3.55 7.31 0.69
CA ALA A 455 -4.62 6.96 -0.24
C ALA A 455 -6.01 7.05 0.43
N LEU A 456 -6.91 7.86 -0.16
CA LEU A 456 -8.30 8.02 0.28
C LEU A 456 -9.33 7.53 -0.76
N ALA A 457 -8.97 7.47 -2.05
CA ALA A 457 -9.82 6.99 -3.14
C ALA A 457 -9.23 5.78 -3.83
N HIS A 458 -8.07 5.94 -4.43
CA HIS A 458 -7.36 4.90 -5.17
C HIS A 458 -5.95 4.71 -4.60
N TYR A 459 -5.29 3.65 -5.03
CA TYR A 459 -3.96 3.28 -4.57
C TYR A 459 -2.95 3.34 -5.71
N CYS A 460 -1.71 3.68 -5.39
CA CYS A 460 -0.55 3.47 -6.26
C CYS A 460 0.35 2.43 -5.59
N SER A 461 0.73 1.36 -6.31
CA SER A 461 1.65 0.35 -5.77
C SER A 461 2.94 1.00 -5.29
N GLY A 462 3.31 0.65 -4.06
CA GLY A 462 4.50 1.19 -3.42
C GLY A 462 4.25 2.31 -2.41
N ILE A 463 3.07 2.94 -2.40
CA ILE A 463 2.73 3.96 -1.39
C ILE A 463 2.90 3.38 0.01
N SER A 464 2.34 2.20 0.32
CA SER A 464 2.39 1.64 1.69
C SER A 464 3.80 1.41 2.21
N LEU A 465 4.75 0.96 1.37
CA LEU A 465 6.15 0.78 1.78
C LEU A 465 6.90 2.11 1.79
N GLY A 466 6.67 2.98 0.80
CA GLY A 466 7.29 4.29 0.71
C GLY A 466 6.88 5.18 1.89
N GLU A 467 5.58 5.42 2.10
CA GLU A 467 5.09 6.23 3.23
C GLU A 467 5.44 5.59 4.58
N GLY A 468 5.38 4.25 4.68
CA GLY A 468 5.68 3.55 5.91
C GLY A 468 7.11 3.76 6.37
N THR A 469 8.08 3.60 5.48
CA THR A 469 9.51 3.82 5.79
C THR A 469 9.82 5.30 5.97
N PHE A 470 9.17 6.18 5.20
CA PHE A 470 9.33 7.63 5.32
C PHE A 470 8.81 8.15 6.67
N PHE A 471 7.55 7.89 7.01
CA PHE A 471 6.95 8.37 8.26
C PHE A 471 7.55 7.67 9.48
N GLY A 472 8.06 6.45 9.35
CA GLY A 472 8.85 5.79 10.39
C GLY A 472 10.08 6.59 10.79
N ARG A 473 10.84 7.11 9.81
CA ARG A 473 11.97 8.02 10.04
C ARG A 473 11.52 9.39 10.56
N ARG A 474 10.42 9.90 10.00
CA ARG A 474 9.85 11.21 10.36
C ARG A 474 9.42 11.27 11.83
N ALA A 475 8.84 10.17 12.35
CA ALA A 475 8.51 10.04 13.77
C ALA A 475 9.72 10.29 14.68
N VAL A 476 10.86 9.72 14.31
CA VAL A 476 12.11 9.88 15.07
C VAL A 476 12.65 11.31 14.93
N ALA A 477 12.67 11.86 13.73
CA ALA A 477 13.12 13.23 13.51
C ALA A 477 12.34 14.23 14.39
N GLU A 478 11.02 14.05 14.53
CA GLU A 478 10.19 14.87 15.42
C GLU A 478 10.55 14.69 16.88
N MET A 479 10.77 13.45 17.36
CA MET A 479 11.14 13.19 18.77
C MET A 479 12.41 13.91 19.21
N PHE A 480 13.33 14.16 18.28
CA PHE A 480 14.63 14.75 18.58
C PHE A 480 14.82 16.19 18.07
N SER A 481 13.88 16.75 17.30
CA SER A 481 13.92 18.13 16.77
C SER A 481 14.09 19.18 17.86
N THR A 482 13.50 18.97 19.05
CA THR A 482 13.58 19.89 20.19
C THR A 482 14.87 19.76 21.01
N ARG A 483 15.61 18.64 20.90
CA ARG A 483 16.89 18.46 21.63
C ARG A 483 18.03 19.30 21.04
N GLU A 484 18.06 19.53 19.73
CA GLU A 484 19.05 20.40 19.09
C GLU A 484 18.90 21.87 19.54
N VAL A 485 17.66 22.35 19.73
CA VAL A 485 17.36 23.70 20.18
C VAL A 485 17.79 23.92 21.64
N LEU A 486 17.81 22.90 22.49
CA LEU A 486 18.21 23.00 23.91
C LEU A 486 19.73 22.87 24.12
N ASN A 487 20.45 22.24 23.18
CA ASN A 487 21.91 22.10 23.25
C ASN A 487 22.68 23.28 22.63
N LEU A 488 21.98 24.28 22.06
CA LEU A 488 22.54 25.54 21.52
C LEU A 488 22.31 26.74 22.44
N LYS A 489 21.88 26.53 23.68
CA LYS A 489 21.83 27.53 24.75
C LYS A 489 22.70 27.09 25.93
#